data_6d1dcad8ac6ccd609b8180bda5345490
#
_entry.id   6d1dcad8ac6ccd609b8180bda5345490
#
_cell.length_a   1.000
_cell.length_b   1.000
_cell.length_c   1.000
_cell.angle_alpha   90.00
_cell.angle_beta   90.00
_cell.angle_gamma   90.00
#
_symmetry.space_group_name_H-M   'P 1'
#
loop_
_entity.id
_entity.type
_entity.pdbx_description
1 polymer ?
#
loop_
_entity_poly.entity_id
_entity_poly.type
_entity_poly.pdbx_seq_one_letter_code
_entity_poly.pdbx_strand_id
1 'polypeptide(L)'
;LIFMLAGFAETNRTPFDMPEADAELVQGFMTEYGGMRFGSFLLVEYMEILVVSGIAAAMFLGGWMGPGPSFLDPIWMLVKMLALVFVFIWVRATLPRLRYDQLMTLGWKVLLPIATLNVLVTAVLVVVT
;
A
#
# COMPACT_ATOMS: atom_id res chain seq x y z
N LEU A 1 0.20 9.68 -3.74
CA LEU A 1 0.96 9.60 -2.49
C LEU A 1 0.06 9.20 -1.33
N ILE A 2 -1.08 9.88 -1.09
CA ILE A 2 -2.04 9.56 -0.01
C ILE A 2 -2.51 8.10 -0.12
N PHE A 3 -2.88 7.64 -1.33
CA PHE A 3 -3.29 6.26 -1.59
C PHE A 3 -2.20 5.25 -1.21
N MET A 4 -0.94 5.54 -1.54
CA MET A 4 0.18 4.67 -1.18
C MET A 4 0.37 4.59 0.33
N LEU A 5 0.28 5.73 1.04
CA LEU A 5 0.36 5.75 2.51
C LEU A 5 -0.79 4.96 3.14
N ALA A 6 -2.01 5.11 2.63
CA ALA A 6 -3.16 4.32 3.07
C ALA A 6 -2.95 2.83 2.79
N GLY A 7 -2.39 2.48 1.62
CA GLY A 7 -2.03 1.10 1.29
C GLY A 7 -0.98 0.50 2.23
N PHE A 8 0.02 1.26 2.64
CA PHE A 8 0.96 0.81 3.67
C PHE A 8 0.28 0.54 5.02
N ALA A 9 -0.68 1.38 5.41
CA ALA A 9 -1.45 1.18 6.64
C ALA A 9 -2.36 -0.05 6.53
N GLU A 10 -3.01 -0.25 5.40
CA GLU A 10 -3.89 -1.41 5.12
C GLU A 10 -3.13 -2.72 5.14
N THR A 11 -1.97 -2.77 4.49
CA THR A 11 -1.15 -3.98 4.41
C THR A 11 -0.34 -4.26 5.67
N ASN A 12 -0.51 -3.47 6.74
CA ASN A 12 0.21 -3.60 8.01
C ASN A 12 1.74 -3.69 7.82
N ARG A 13 2.27 -2.93 6.86
CA ARG A 13 3.71 -2.87 6.57
C ARG A 13 4.37 -1.67 7.22
N THR A 14 5.67 -1.76 7.41
CA THR A 14 6.47 -0.63 7.91
C THR A 14 6.22 0.63 7.07
N PRO A 15 5.92 1.80 7.67
CA PRO A 15 6.03 2.14 9.08
C PRO A 15 4.81 1.81 9.97
N PHE A 16 3.81 1.09 9.46
CA PHE A 16 2.52 0.85 10.13
C PHE A 16 2.31 -0.62 10.53
N ASP A 17 3.38 -1.40 10.72
CA ASP A 17 3.33 -2.84 11.00
C ASP A 17 3.16 -3.18 12.49
N MET A 18 2.20 -2.56 13.16
CA MET A 18 1.92 -2.80 14.59
C MET A 18 1.68 -4.28 14.93
N PRO A 19 0.89 -5.06 14.16
CA PRO A 19 0.69 -6.48 14.44
C PRO A 19 1.97 -7.33 14.32
N GLU A 20 2.87 -6.96 13.41
CA GLU A 20 4.14 -7.67 13.22
C GLU A 20 5.14 -7.37 14.36
N ALA A 21 5.06 -6.17 14.97
CA ALA A 21 5.84 -5.83 16.15
C ALA A 21 5.49 -6.74 17.35
N ASP A 22 4.22 -7.01 17.56
CA ASP A 22 3.77 -7.98 18.58
C ASP A 22 4.23 -9.38 18.24
N ALA A 23 4.26 -9.76 16.97
CA ALA A 23 4.73 -11.05 16.50
C ALA A 23 6.23 -11.28 16.75
N GLU A 24 7.06 -10.23 16.70
CA GLU A 24 8.49 -10.35 17.03
C GLU A 24 8.76 -10.63 18.50
N LEU A 25 7.92 -10.14 19.42
CA LEU A 25 8.09 -10.35 20.84
C LEU A 25 7.57 -11.73 21.31
N VAL A 26 6.38 -12.11 20.87
CA VAL A 26 5.69 -13.34 21.33
C VAL A 26 4.98 -14.06 20.17
N GLN A 27 5.37 -13.88 18.93
CA GLN A 27 4.69 -14.33 17.72
C GLN A 27 3.26 -13.77 17.51
N GLY A 28 2.75 -12.95 18.42
CA GLY A 28 1.47 -12.28 18.32
C GLY A 28 0.31 -13.21 17.94
N PHE A 29 -0.49 -12.84 16.93
CA PHE A 29 -1.61 -13.65 16.45
C PHE A 29 -1.19 -14.94 15.74
N MET A 30 0.08 -15.10 15.40
CA MET A 30 0.63 -16.30 14.74
C MET A 30 1.04 -17.41 15.72
N THR A 31 0.96 -17.17 17.04
CA THR A 31 1.43 -18.10 18.08
C THR A 31 0.74 -19.46 18.01
N GLU A 32 -0.56 -19.48 17.66
CA GLU A 32 -1.39 -20.70 17.59
C GLU A 32 -1.34 -21.39 16.23
N TYR A 33 -0.69 -20.77 15.22
CA TYR A 33 -0.67 -21.27 13.85
C TYR A 33 0.71 -21.77 13.46
N GLY A 34 0.79 -23.00 12.98
CA GLY A 34 2.01 -23.62 12.49
C GLY A 34 1.85 -24.17 11.07
N GLY A 35 2.98 -24.47 10.41
CA GLY A 35 3.02 -25.13 9.11
C GLY A 35 2.24 -24.41 8.01
N MET A 36 1.30 -25.11 7.37
CA MET A 36 0.50 -24.60 6.24
C MET A 36 -0.32 -23.35 6.57
N ARG A 37 -0.87 -23.26 7.78
CA ARG A 37 -1.66 -22.09 8.20
C ARG A 37 -0.80 -20.82 8.32
N PHE A 38 0.39 -20.96 8.88
CA PHE A 38 1.37 -19.87 8.93
C PHE A 38 1.77 -19.41 7.54
N GLY A 39 2.03 -20.36 6.64
CA GLY A 39 2.32 -20.06 5.24
C GLY A 39 1.18 -19.34 4.53
N SER A 40 -0.07 -19.69 4.84
CA SER A 40 -1.24 -19.01 4.27
C SER A 40 -1.32 -17.54 4.70
N PHE A 41 -1.01 -17.21 5.95
CA PHE A 41 -0.98 -15.81 6.40
C PHE A 41 0.08 -14.99 5.66
N LEU A 42 1.28 -15.54 5.50
CA LEU A 42 2.33 -14.87 4.73
C LEU A 42 1.93 -14.66 3.26
N LEU A 43 1.29 -15.66 2.67
CA LEU A 43 0.81 -15.57 1.29
C LEU A 43 -0.23 -14.48 1.12
N VAL A 44 -1.21 -14.39 2.01
CA VAL A 44 -2.23 -13.34 2.01
C VAL A 44 -1.57 -11.96 2.10
N GLU A 45 -0.63 -11.80 3.00
CA GLU A 45 0.08 -10.53 3.21
C GLU A 45 0.81 -10.05 1.94
N TYR A 46 1.48 -10.95 1.22
CA TYR A 46 2.11 -10.60 -0.06
C TYR A 46 1.09 -10.36 -1.18
N MET A 47 -0.02 -11.09 -1.18
CA MET A 47 -1.11 -10.86 -2.13
C MET A 47 -1.74 -9.46 -1.96
N GLU A 48 -1.91 -8.98 -0.73
CA GLU A 48 -2.40 -7.62 -0.47
C GLU A 48 -1.52 -6.56 -1.10
N ILE A 49 -0.20 -6.70 -1.01
CA ILE A 49 0.75 -5.77 -1.66
C ILE A 49 0.56 -5.77 -3.17
N LEU A 50 0.40 -6.94 -3.79
CA LEU A 50 0.17 -7.05 -5.23
C LEU A 50 -1.15 -6.38 -5.63
N VAL A 51 -2.22 -6.60 -4.86
CA VAL A 51 -3.53 -6.00 -5.12
C VAL A 51 -3.48 -4.48 -5.03
N VAL A 52 -2.92 -3.95 -3.95
CA VAL A 52 -2.78 -2.50 -3.76
C VAL A 52 -1.92 -1.88 -4.86
N SER A 53 -0.82 -2.53 -5.23
CA SER A 53 0.05 -2.08 -6.31
C SER A 53 -0.66 -2.10 -7.67
N GLY A 54 -1.46 -3.14 -7.93
CA GLY A 54 -2.26 -3.26 -9.15
C GLY A 54 -3.31 -2.16 -9.26
N ILE A 55 -4.04 -1.89 -8.19
CA ILE A 55 -5.03 -0.80 -8.13
C ILE A 55 -4.34 0.56 -8.31
N ALA A 56 -3.23 0.80 -7.63
CA ALA A 56 -2.46 2.04 -7.78
C ALA A 56 -1.96 2.24 -9.23
N ALA A 57 -1.44 1.19 -9.85
CA ALA A 57 -1.01 1.24 -11.24
C ALA A 57 -2.17 1.54 -12.20
N ALA A 58 -3.33 0.92 -11.98
CA ALA A 58 -4.51 1.13 -12.81
C ALA A 58 -5.07 2.55 -12.69
N MET A 59 -5.18 3.05 -11.45
CA MET A 59 -5.85 4.34 -11.20
C MET A 59 -4.93 5.55 -11.40
N PHE A 60 -3.67 5.48 -11.02
CA PHE A 60 -2.77 6.64 -10.99
C PHE A 60 -1.72 6.64 -12.08
N LEU A 61 -1.34 5.49 -12.61
CA LEU A 61 -0.31 5.36 -13.64
C LEU A 61 -0.87 5.03 -15.03
N GLY A 62 -2.19 5.17 -15.21
CA GLY A 62 -2.85 4.94 -16.49
C GLY A 62 -2.96 3.46 -16.88
N GLY A 63 -2.90 2.54 -15.93
CA GLY A 63 -3.07 1.11 -16.16
C GLY A 63 -2.07 0.56 -17.19
N TRP A 64 -2.62 -0.06 -18.23
CA TRP A 64 -1.84 -0.67 -19.30
C TRP A 64 -1.32 0.31 -20.36
N MET A 65 -1.72 1.60 -20.31
CA MET A 65 -1.22 2.59 -21.25
C MET A 65 0.29 2.79 -21.11
N GLY A 66 1.01 2.64 -22.21
CA GLY A 66 2.45 2.87 -22.29
C GLY A 66 2.89 3.28 -23.69
N PRO A 67 4.12 3.77 -23.84
CA PRO A 67 4.67 4.09 -25.15
C PRO A 67 4.95 2.80 -25.94
N GLY A 68 4.33 2.64 -27.10
CA GLY A 68 4.59 1.53 -28.01
C GLY A 68 3.34 0.90 -28.59
N PRO A 69 3.50 -0.22 -29.31
CA PRO A 69 2.38 -0.96 -29.90
C PRO A 69 1.53 -1.65 -28.83
N SER A 70 0.24 -1.78 -29.09
CA SER A 70 -0.77 -2.27 -28.16
C SER A 70 -0.52 -3.71 -27.65
N PHE A 71 0.29 -4.52 -28.31
CA PHE A 71 0.63 -5.84 -27.79
C PHE A 71 1.57 -5.81 -26.56
N LEU A 72 2.22 -4.66 -26.29
CA LEU A 72 3.06 -4.46 -25.12
C LEU A 72 2.30 -3.92 -23.89
N ASP A 73 1.03 -3.58 -24.05
CA ASP A 73 0.21 -3.00 -22.97
C ASP A 73 0.19 -3.86 -21.68
N PRO A 74 0.01 -5.19 -21.73
CA PRO A 74 0.06 -6.01 -20.52
C PRO A 74 1.44 -6.02 -19.84
N ILE A 75 2.50 -5.88 -20.63
CA ILE A 75 3.87 -5.80 -20.12
C ILE A 75 4.06 -4.47 -19.37
N TRP A 76 3.54 -3.36 -19.91
CA TRP A 76 3.59 -2.06 -19.23
C TRP A 76 2.85 -2.05 -17.90
N MET A 77 1.68 -2.69 -17.85
CA MET A 77 0.94 -2.86 -16.59
C MET A 77 1.76 -3.62 -15.55
N LEU A 78 2.38 -4.71 -15.99
CA LEU A 78 3.19 -5.56 -15.13
C LEU A 78 4.43 -4.82 -14.61
N VAL A 79 5.12 -4.07 -15.45
CA VAL A 79 6.29 -3.27 -15.07
C VAL A 79 5.92 -2.20 -14.04
N LYS A 80 4.81 -1.49 -14.24
CA LYS A 80 4.31 -0.49 -13.27
C LYS A 80 3.97 -1.12 -11.92
N MET A 81 3.29 -2.25 -11.95
CA MET A 81 2.94 -3.00 -10.74
C MET A 81 4.18 -3.47 -9.99
N LEU A 82 5.17 -4.03 -10.70
CA LEU A 82 6.44 -4.45 -10.09
C LEU A 82 7.24 -3.28 -9.52
N ALA A 83 7.22 -2.12 -10.19
CA ALA A 83 7.87 -0.90 -9.68
C ALA A 83 7.24 -0.45 -8.35
N LEU A 84 5.92 -0.51 -8.23
CA LEU A 84 5.22 -0.18 -6.99
C LEU A 84 5.48 -1.21 -5.89
N VAL A 85 5.50 -2.50 -6.20
CA VAL A 85 5.89 -3.55 -5.26
C VAL A 85 7.32 -3.32 -4.76
N PHE A 86 8.23 -2.93 -5.64
CA PHE A 86 9.60 -2.57 -5.26
C PHE A 86 9.63 -1.38 -4.28
N VAL A 87 8.79 -0.35 -4.50
CA VAL A 87 8.64 0.77 -3.57
C VAL A 87 8.16 0.30 -2.20
N PHE A 88 7.19 -0.60 -2.14
CA PHE A 88 6.73 -1.20 -0.88
C PHE A 88 7.87 -1.90 -0.11
N ILE A 89 8.65 -2.70 -0.82
CA ILE A 89 9.79 -3.41 -0.23
C ILE A 89 10.86 -2.43 0.25
N TRP A 90 11.14 -1.40 -0.57
CA TRP A 90 12.13 -0.37 -0.23
C TRP A 90 11.72 0.42 1.02
N VAL A 91 10.47 0.86 1.09
CA VAL A 91 9.94 1.57 2.27
C VAL A 91 10.04 0.68 3.52
N ARG A 92 9.69 -0.60 3.40
CA ARG A 92 9.83 -1.56 4.50
C ARG A 92 11.27 -1.66 5.01
N ALA A 93 12.24 -1.65 4.11
CA ALA A 93 13.67 -1.79 4.45
C ALA A 93 14.29 -0.52 5.04
N THR A 94 13.71 0.66 4.76
CA THR A 94 14.33 1.96 5.10
C THR A 94 13.65 2.71 6.23
N LEU A 95 12.33 2.59 6.41
CA LEU A 95 11.59 3.38 7.39
C LEU A 95 11.48 2.66 8.74
N PRO A 96 11.64 3.41 9.86
CA PRO A 96 11.39 2.88 11.20
C PRO A 96 9.89 2.71 11.44
N ARG A 97 9.54 1.87 12.42
CA ARG A 97 8.17 1.68 12.87
C ARG A 97 7.64 2.91 13.59
N LEU A 98 6.36 3.22 13.36
CA LEU A 98 5.63 4.23 14.09
C LEU A 98 4.91 3.62 15.30
N ARG A 99 4.80 4.40 16.39
CA ARG A 99 3.95 4.04 17.51
C ARG A 99 2.48 4.20 17.13
N TYR A 100 1.59 3.49 17.84
CA TYR A 100 0.15 3.59 17.62
C TYR A 100 -0.37 5.03 17.72
N ASP A 101 0.09 5.81 18.71
CA ASP A 101 -0.28 7.22 18.87
C ASP A 101 0.14 8.07 17.67
N GLN A 102 1.35 7.83 17.14
CA GLN A 102 1.86 8.50 15.94
C GLN A 102 1.07 8.12 14.71
N LEU A 103 0.70 6.84 14.57
CA LEU A 103 -0.13 6.34 13.49
C LEU A 103 -1.51 7.00 13.49
N MET A 104 -2.19 7.05 14.64
CA MET A 104 -3.49 7.69 14.79
C MET A 104 -3.43 9.19 14.54
N THR A 105 -2.40 9.86 15.05
CA THR A 105 -2.19 11.29 14.78
C THR A 105 -1.96 11.56 13.30
N LEU A 106 -1.13 10.75 12.63
CA LEU A 106 -0.89 10.87 11.20
C LEU A 106 -2.18 10.66 10.40
N GLY A 107 -2.94 9.60 10.70
CA GLY A 107 -4.15 9.27 9.98
C GLY A 107 -5.24 10.34 10.13
N TRP A 108 -5.59 10.70 11.35
CA TRP A 108 -6.70 11.60 11.62
C TRP A 108 -6.36 13.09 11.44
N LYS A 109 -5.18 13.51 11.82
CA LYS A 109 -4.81 14.94 11.79
C LYS A 109 -4.16 15.40 10.50
N VAL A 110 -3.52 14.50 9.77
CA VAL A 110 -2.75 14.83 8.56
C VAL A 110 -3.38 14.22 7.30
N LEU A 111 -3.50 12.91 7.24
CA LEU A 111 -3.94 12.23 6.02
C LEU A 111 -5.41 12.51 5.68
N LEU A 112 -6.30 12.45 6.66
CA LEU A 112 -7.73 12.66 6.43
C LEU A 112 -8.06 14.08 5.98
N PRO A 113 -7.54 15.17 6.63
CA PRO A 113 -7.74 16.53 6.15
C PRO A 113 -7.16 16.77 4.75
N ILE A 114 -5.97 16.25 4.46
CA ILE A 114 -5.34 16.40 3.14
C ILE A 114 -6.13 15.64 2.07
N ALA A 115 -6.63 14.44 2.39
CA ALA A 115 -7.44 13.65 1.47
C ALA A 115 -8.76 14.34 1.14
N THR A 116 -9.47 14.89 2.15
CA THR A 116 -10.71 15.64 1.94
C THR A 116 -10.48 16.92 1.13
N LEU A 117 -9.41 17.65 1.41
CA LEU A 117 -9.04 18.83 0.65
C LEU A 117 -8.73 18.48 -0.80
N ASN A 118 -7.99 17.39 -1.05
CA ASN A 118 -7.70 16.90 -2.39
C ASN A 118 -8.98 16.55 -3.17
N VAL A 119 -9.94 15.89 -2.54
CA VAL A 119 -11.24 15.57 -3.16
C VAL A 119 -12.00 16.85 -3.52
N LEU A 120 -12.06 17.84 -2.61
CA LEU A 120 -12.72 19.10 -2.88
C LEU A 120 -12.09 19.87 -4.03
N VAL A 121 -10.74 19.97 -4.04
CA VAL A 121 -10.02 20.64 -5.13
C VAL A 121 -10.25 19.93 -6.45
N THR A 122 -10.19 18.61 -6.48
CA THR A 122 -10.43 17.81 -7.68
C THR A 122 -11.86 17.99 -8.18
N ALA A 123 -12.85 17.99 -7.28
CA ALA A 123 -14.25 18.21 -7.63
C ALA A 123 -14.47 19.58 -8.26
N VAL A 124 -13.88 20.63 -7.69
CA VAL A 124 -13.95 21.99 -8.24
C VAL A 124 -13.30 22.06 -9.63
N LEU A 125 -12.13 21.48 -9.80
CA LEU A 125 -11.42 21.45 -11.09
C LEU A 125 -12.24 20.74 -12.17
N VAL A 126 -12.87 19.60 -11.84
CA VAL A 126 -13.70 18.86 -12.80
C VAL A 126 -14.96 19.64 -13.20
N VAL A 127 -15.54 20.42 -12.29
CA VAL A 127 -16.71 21.23 -12.58
C VAL A 127 -16.37 22.47 -13.42
N VAL A 128 -15.17 23.04 -13.23
CA VAL A 128 -14.71 24.26 -13.96
C VAL A 128 -14.16 23.95 -15.33
N THR A 129 -13.59 22.74 -15.54
CA THR A 129 -13.07 22.28 -16.84
C THR A 129 -14.12 21.53 -17.64
#